data_a3af8de971cd9bb13d1067283bcfa647
#
_entry.id   a3af8de971cd9bb13d1067283bcfa647
#
_cell.length_a   1.000
_cell.length_b   1.000
_cell.length_c   1.000
_cell.angle_alpha   90.00
_cell.angle_beta   90.00
_cell.angle_gamma   90.00
#
_symmetry.space_group_name_H-M   'P 1'
#
loop_
_entity.id
_entity.type
_entity.pdbx_description
1 polymer ?
#
loop_
_entity_poly.entity_id
_entity_poly.type
_entity_poly.pdbx_seq_one_letter_code
_entity_poly.pdbx_strand_id
1 'polypeptide(L)'
;TGGLLAAMRGTTRRGDKILVARHCHKAIYHAIELCGLDPVFLTPATEPTFGLAGSISPEQVADALAQHPDVKLIVYPSPTYDGILSDTAGICAIAHEKGIPVLVDEAHGAHLGLPPAFPPSAMGQGADLAVASLHKMLPSLTQTAVLHATGARLSLPQVVRQGIFQSSSPSYLLMASMDGCIRLLEEQGEALFAAWKARLDKFDQLASGLKHLRLLGHGAEAGASYPGIFALDPAKILISTRNSALTG
;
A
#
# COMPACT_ATOMS: atom_id res chain seq x y z
N THR A 1 1.89 -0.37 12.11
CA THR A 1 3.03 -1.17 12.61
C THR A 1 2.57 -2.53 13.14
N GLY A 2 1.70 -2.59 14.19
CA GLY A 2 1.28 -3.86 14.81
C GLY A 2 0.70 -4.89 13.84
N GLY A 3 -0.14 -4.44 12.89
CA GLY A 3 -0.69 -5.32 11.85
C GLY A 3 0.38 -5.93 10.94
N LEU A 4 1.39 -5.15 10.53
CA LEU A 4 2.51 -5.64 9.72
C LEU A 4 3.35 -6.68 10.48
N LEU A 5 3.67 -6.39 11.74
CA LEU A 5 4.38 -7.35 12.62
C LEU A 5 3.59 -8.65 12.79
N ALA A 6 2.27 -8.55 13.05
CA ALA A 6 1.39 -9.69 13.20
C ALA A 6 1.29 -10.50 11.89
N ALA A 7 1.12 -9.84 10.76
CA ALA A 7 1.07 -10.48 9.44
C ALA A 7 2.36 -11.26 9.15
N MET A 8 3.52 -10.62 9.26
CA MET A 8 4.81 -11.24 8.96
C MET A 8 5.10 -12.39 9.93
N ARG A 9 4.95 -12.18 11.24
CA ARG A 9 5.19 -13.24 12.25
C ARG A 9 4.21 -14.41 12.15
N GLY A 10 2.95 -14.14 11.76
CA GLY A 10 1.92 -15.18 11.59
C GLY A 10 2.11 -16.01 10.32
N THR A 11 2.87 -15.52 9.36
CA THR A 11 3.08 -16.14 8.04
C THR A 11 4.45 -16.83 7.93
N THR A 12 5.42 -16.40 8.74
CA THR A 12 6.82 -16.84 8.64
C THR A 12 7.34 -17.43 9.94
N ARG A 13 8.46 -18.12 9.83
CA ARG A 13 9.27 -18.63 10.96
C ARG A 13 10.64 -17.98 10.94
N ARG A 14 11.33 -18.05 12.07
CA ARG A 14 12.74 -17.58 12.19
C ARG A 14 13.62 -18.29 11.15
N GLY A 15 14.39 -17.51 10.41
CA GLY A 15 15.26 -17.98 9.32
C GLY A 15 14.58 -18.09 7.96
N ASP A 16 13.25 -17.91 7.88
CA ASP A 16 12.58 -17.90 6.59
C ASP A 16 13.04 -16.75 5.71
N LYS A 17 13.25 -17.05 4.43
CA LYS A 17 13.59 -16.07 3.41
C LYS A 17 12.33 -15.37 2.90
N ILE A 18 12.41 -14.04 2.74
CA ILE A 18 11.33 -13.21 2.25
C ILE A 18 11.80 -12.26 1.14
N LEU A 19 10.94 -11.96 0.16
CA LEU A 19 11.16 -10.85 -0.78
C LEU A 19 10.57 -9.57 -0.19
N VAL A 20 11.35 -8.49 -0.17
CA VAL A 20 10.96 -7.21 0.44
C VAL A 20 11.31 -6.06 -0.48
N ALA A 21 10.34 -5.20 -0.78
CA ALA A 21 10.63 -3.96 -1.51
C ALA A 21 11.53 -3.03 -0.66
N ARG A 22 12.60 -2.51 -1.26
CA ARG A 22 13.60 -1.69 -0.56
C ARG A 22 13.05 -0.41 0.07
N HIS A 23 11.96 0.12 -0.47
CA HIS A 23 11.31 1.35 0.00
C HIS A 23 10.13 1.09 0.97
N CYS A 24 10.10 -0.07 1.64
CA CYS A 24 9.11 -0.37 2.67
C CYS A 24 9.23 0.55 3.89
N HIS A 25 8.10 0.71 4.58
CA HIS A 25 8.07 1.41 5.87
C HIS A 25 8.97 0.72 6.91
N LYS A 26 9.58 1.51 7.82
CA LYS A 26 10.48 1.00 8.89
C LYS A 26 9.89 -0.15 9.72
N ALA A 27 8.57 -0.25 9.85
CA ALA A 27 7.91 -1.35 10.54
C ALA A 27 8.21 -2.73 9.93
N ILE A 28 8.41 -2.81 8.60
CA ILE A 28 8.81 -4.05 7.92
C ILE A 28 10.24 -4.43 8.30
N TYR A 29 11.16 -3.47 8.36
CA TYR A 29 12.54 -3.70 8.79
C TYR A 29 12.61 -4.16 10.25
N HIS A 30 11.81 -3.54 11.14
CA HIS A 30 11.69 -3.99 12.53
C HIS A 30 11.10 -5.41 12.61
N ALA A 31 10.13 -5.75 11.74
CA ALA A 31 9.57 -7.10 11.71
C ALA A 31 10.61 -8.14 11.25
N ILE A 32 11.45 -7.80 10.25
CA ILE A 32 12.55 -8.65 9.79
C ILE A 32 13.51 -8.96 10.97
N GLU A 33 13.93 -7.93 11.69
CA GLU A 33 14.82 -8.06 12.84
C GLU A 33 14.20 -8.88 13.97
N LEU A 34 13.00 -8.50 14.43
CA LEU A 34 12.31 -9.16 15.54
C LEU A 34 11.94 -10.62 15.24
N CYS A 35 11.54 -10.91 14.01
CA CYS A 35 11.19 -12.27 13.60
C CYS A 35 12.42 -13.08 13.16
N GLY A 36 13.59 -12.44 12.98
CA GLY A 36 14.83 -13.09 12.55
C GLY A 36 14.71 -13.66 11.13
N LEU A 37 14.18 -12.86 10.20
CA LEU A 37 13.96 -13.26 8.80
C LEU A 37 15.18 -12.97 7.94
N ASP A 38 15.31 -13.67 6.81
CA ASP A 38 16.36 -13.49 5.80
C ASP A 38 15.78 -12.70 4.60
N PRO A 39 16.03 -11.38 4.48
CA PRO A 39 15.45 -10.56 3.43
C PRO A 39 16.25 -10.58 2.14
N VAL A 40 15.58 -10.82 1.03
CA VAL A 40 16.03 -10.51 -0.33
C VAL A 40 15.32 -9.22 -0.78
N PHE A 41 16.10 -8.20 -1.12
CA PHE A 41 15.53 -6.90 -1.42
C PHE A 41 15.23 -6.71 -2.91
N LEU A 42 13.99 -6.29 -3.21
CA LEU A 42 13.58 -5.78 -4.52
C LEU A 42 13.79 -4.26 -4.55
N THR A 43 14.62 -3.79 -5.47
CA THR A 43 14.87 -2.36 -5.64
C THR A 43 14.02 -1.84 -6.80
N PRO A 44 13.04 -0.96 -6.55
CA PRO A 44 12.25 -0.38 -7.63
C PRO A 44 13.13 0.52 -8.52
N ALA A 45 12.75 0.64 -9.78
CA ALA A 45 13.35 1.64 -10.66
C ALA A 45 13.08 3.05 -10.12
N THR A 46 14.00 3.98 -10.37
CA THR A 46 13.76 5.39 -10.04
C THR A 46 13.05 6.08 -11.19
N GLU A 47 11.91 6.70 -10.94
CA GLU A 47 11.28 7.61 -11.90
C GLU A 47 12.12 8.91 -11.95
N PRO A 48 12.71 9.25 -13.10
CA PRO A 48 13.77 10.26 -13.15
C PRO A 48 13.25 11.71 -13.03
N THR A 49 12.02 11.96 -13.43
CA THR A 49 11.45 13.32 -13.49
C THR A 49 11.21 13.89 -12.10
N PHE A 50 10.62 13.10 -11.23
CA PHE A 50 10.33 13.48 -9.84
C PHE A 50 11.36 12.95 -8.85
N GLY A 51 12.19 11.97 -9.27
CA GLY A 51 13.20 11.33 -8.42
C GLY A 51 12.61 10.37 -7.40
N LEU A 52 11.54 9.68 -7.77
CA LEU A 52 10.78 8.80 -6.87
C LEU A 52 11.12 7.32 -7.09
N ALA A 53 10.94 6.52 -6.05
CA ALA A 53 10.93 5.07 -6.19
C ALA A 53 9.67 4.63 -6.94
N GLY A 54 9.84 3.91 -8.03
CA GLY A 54 8.74 3.41 -8.86
C GLY A 54 8.03 2.18 -8.27
N SER A 55 7.27 1.50 -9.11
CA SER A 55 6.55 0.29 -8.77
C SER A 55 7.48 -0.92 -8.65
N ILE A 56 7.07 -1.91 -7.88
CA ILE A 56 7.60 -3.28 -8.01
C ILE A 56 6.84 -3.95 -9.15
N SER A 57 7.58 -4.55 -10.10
CA SER A 57 6.97 -5.22 -11.23
C SER A 57 6.84 -6.74 -11.03
N PRO A 58 5.87 -7.39 -11.71
CA PRO A 58 5.76 -8.84 -11.73
C PRO A 58 7.04 -9.53 -12.21
N GLU A 59 7.73 -8.97 -13.22
CA GLU A 59 8.97 -9.52 -13.77
C GLU A 59 10.10 -9.52 -12.73
N GLN A 60 10.25 -8.43 -11.97
CA GLN A 60 11.23 -8.37 -10.87
C GLN A 60 10.97 -9.45 -9.83
N VAL A 61 9.71 -9.71 -9.51
CA VAL A 61 9.31 -10.77 -8.58
C VAL A 61 9.62 -12.15 -9.17
N ALA A 62 9.28 -12.38 -10.45
CA ALA A 62 9.56 -13.65 -11.13
C ALA A 62 11.06 -13.98 -11.13
N ASP A 63 11.90 -13.00 -11.50
CA ASP A 63 13.35 -13.13 -11.54
C ASP A 63 13.94 -13.43 -10.15
N ALA A 64 13.46 -12.72 -9.13
CA ALA A 64 13.89 -12.95 -7.76
C ALA A 64 13.48 -14.34 -7.24
N LEU A 65 12.26 -14.80 -7.55
CA LEU A 65 11.78 -16.13 -7.19
C LEU A 65 12.49 -17.26 -7.94
N ALA A 66 12.99 -17.00 -9.14
CA ALA A 66 13.82 -17.97 -9.88
C ALA A 66 15.20 -18.14 -9.19
N GLN A 67 15.77 -17.07 -8.64
CA GLN A 67 17.04 -17.09 -7.92
C GLN A 67 16.89 -17.56 -6.46
N HIS A 68 15.71 -17.36 -5.86
CA HIS A 68 15.42 -17.68 -4.46
C HIS A 68 14.13 -18.50 -4.32
N PRO A 69 14.15 -19.79 -4.73
CA PRO A 69 12.95 -20.64 -4.72
C PRO A 69 12.44 -21.00 -3.31
N ASP A 70 13.23 -20.72 -2.28
CA ASP A 70 12.95 -20.96 -0.85
C ASP A 70 12.21 -19.81 -0.16
N VAL A 71 11.86 -18.74 -0.87
CA VAL A 71 11.07 -17.60 -0.36
C VAL A 71 9.72 -18.07 0.18
N LYS A 72 9.32 -17.48 1.34
CA LYS A 72 8.08 -17.84 2.07
C LYS A 72 7.05 -16.72 2.09
N LEU A 73 7.44 -15.49 1.77
CA LEU A 73 6.55 -14.33 1.81
C LEU A 73 7.09 -13.24 0.88
N ILE A 74 6.21 -12.52 0.20
CA ILE A 74 6.52 -11.30 -0.56
C ILE A 74 5.89 -10.12 0.15
N VAL A 75 6.65 -9.02 0.34
CA VAL A 75 6.20 -7.82 1.06
C VAL A 75 6.58 -6.55 0.30
N TYR A 76 5.62 -5.69 0.00
CA TYR A 76 5.87 -4.40 -0.63
C TYR A 76 4.75 -3.39 -0.29
N PRO A 77 5.02 -2.05 -0.39
CA PRO A 77 3.98 -1.04 -0.25
C PRO A 77 3.25 -0.81 -1.57
N SER A 78 1.92 -0.69 -1.51
CA SER A 78 1.07 -0.25 -2.62
C SER A 78 -0.27 0.26 -2.07
N PRO A 79 -0.58 1.57 -2.19
CA PRO A 79 0.27 2.61 -2.74
C PRO A 79 1.45 2.95 -1.83
N THR A 80 2.51 3.52 -2.43
CA THR A 80 3.58 4.15 -1.66
C THR A 80 3.09 5.43 -0.97
N TYR A 81 3.94 6.07 -0.16
CA TYR A 81 3.64 7.40 0.41
C TYR A 81 3.29 8.42 -0.68
N ASP A 82 4.00 8.35 -1.82
CA ASP A 82 3.85 9.26 -2.95
C ASP A 82 2.66 8.91 -3.88
N GLY A 83 1.95 7.83 -3.59
CA GLY A 83 0.78 7.38 -4.36
C GLY A 83 1.09 6.45 -5.53
N ILE A 84 2.28 5.85 -5.57
CA ILE A 84 2.65 4.92 -6.63
C ILE A 84 2.10 3.53 -6.31
N LEU A 85 1.39 2.93 -7.26
CA LEU A 85 0.81 1.60 -7.19
C LEU A 85 1.68 0.60 -7.97
N SER A 86 1.76 -0.63 -7.46
CA SER A 86 2.36 -1.78 -8.16
C SER A 86 1.26 -2.64 -8.79
N ASP A 87 1.62 -3.44 -9.81
CA ASP A 87 0.72 -4.46 -10.38
C ASP A 87 0.55 -5.61 -9.40
N THR A 88 -0.30 -5.40 -8.41
CA THR A 88 -0.58 -6.40 -7.37
C THR A 88 -1.20 -7.67 -7.95
N ALA A 89 -2.06 -7.57 -8.96
CA ALA A 89 -2.66 -8.74 -9.58
C ALA A 89 -1.61 -9.61 -10.30
N GLY A 90 -0.72 -9.00 -11.08
CA GLY A 90 0.38 -9.69 -11.75
C GLY A 90 1.37 -10.31 -10.75
N ILE A 91 1.73 -9.58 -9.69
CA ILE A 91 2.60 -10.11 -8.63
C ILE A 91 1.95 -11.31 -7.92
N CYS A 92 0.67 -11.21 -7.57
CA CYS A 92 -0.07 -12.30 -6.94
C CYS A 92 -0.15 -13.54 -7.85
N ALA A 93 -0.41 -13.37 -9.15
CA ALA A 93 -0.45 -14.49 -10.08
C ALA A 93 0.86 -15.29 -10.05
N ILE A 94 2.01 -14.62 -10.17
CA ILE A 94 3.35 -15.26 -10.14
C ILE A 94 3.65 -15.92 -8.78
N ALA A 95 3.35 -15.22 -7.68
CA ALA A 95 3.60 -15.73 -6.34
C ALA A 95 2.75 -16.98 -6.04
N HIS A 96 1.48 -16.94 -6.42
CA HIS A 96 0.51 -18.00 -6.14
C HIS A 96 0.76 -19.28 -6.92
N GLU A 97 1.33 -19.22 -8.13
CA GLU A 97 1.80 -20.40 -8.87
C GLU A 97 2.83 -21.22 -8.07
N LYS A 98 3.57 -20.53 -7.18
CA LYS A 98 4.55 -21.15 -6.28
C LYS A 98 4.02 -21.35 -4.85
N GLY A 99 2.73 -21.08 -4.60
CA GLY A 99 2.12 -21.18 -3.28
C GLY A 99 2.63 -20.14 -2.25
N ILE A 100 3.27 -19.07 -2.72
CA ILE A 100 3.86 -18.03 -1.87
C ILE A 100 2.81 -16.95 -1.60
N PRO A 101 2.53 -16.62 -0.31
CA PRO A 101 1.62 -15.55 0.05
C PRO A 101 2.23 -14.17 -0.21
N VAL A 102 1.33 -13.19 -0.45
CA VAL A 102 1.65 -11.80 -0.72
C VAL A 102 1.05 -10.91 0.37
N LEU A 103 1.89 -10.14 1.05
CA LEU A 103 1.52 -9.10 2.01
C LEU A 103 1.73 -7.72 1.38
N VAL A 104 0.68 -6.93 1.29
CA VAL A 104 0.75 -5.53 0.83
C VAL A 104 0.63 -4.58 2.02
N ASP A 105 1.61 -3.70 2.18
CA ASP A 105 1.48 -2.52 3.04
C ASP A 105 0.64 -1.47 2.30
N GLU A 106 -0.67 -1.55 2.50
CA GLU A 106 -1.69 -0.66 1.93
C GLU A 106 -2.03 0.49 2.90
N ALA A 107 -1.09 0.88 3.77
CA ALA A 107 -1.34 1.89 4.80
C ALA A 107 -1.82 3.23 4.22
N HIS A 108 -1.47 3.57 2.99
CA HIS A 108 -1.91 4.77 2.28
C HIS A 108 -3.09 4.52 1.34
N GLY A 109 -3.64 3.31 1.28
CA GLY A 109 -4.68 2.89 0.34
C GLY A 109 -6.01 2.47 0.98
N ALA A 110 -6.30 2.88 2.23
CA ALA A 110 -7.54 2.46 2.92
C ALA A 110 -8.84 2.83 2.18
N HIS A 111 -8.82 3.75 1.23
CA HIS A 111 -9.93 4.16 0.37
C HIS A 111 -10.02 3.34 -0.92
N LEU A 112 -8.99 2.58 -1.28
CA LEU A 112 -8.95 1.81 -2.53
C LEU A 112 -9.97 0.67 -2.50
N GLY A 113 -10.60 0.45 -3.66
CA GLY A 113 -11.63 -0.57 -3.82
C GLY A 113 -12.99 -0.25 -3.19
N LEU A 114 -13.13 0.89 -2.47
CA LEU A 114 -14.42 1.31 -1.92
C LEU A 114 -15.28 1.98 -2.99
N PRO A 115 -14.80 2.99 -3.75
CA PRO A 115 -15.56 3.57 -4.85
C PRO A 115 -15.04 3.11 -6.22
N PRO A 116 -15.91 3.00 -7.24
CA PRO A 116 -15.50 2.61 -8.60
C PRO A 116 -14.50 3.58 -9.27
N ALA A 117 -14.45 4.83 -8.79
CA ALA A 117 -13.60 5.87 -9.37
C ALA A 117 -12.13 5.82 -8.94
N PHE A 118 -11.81 4.96 -7.99
CA PHE A 118 -10.44 4.77 -7.47
C PHE A 118 -9.95 3.35 -7.82
N PRO A 119 -8.63 3.13 -7.84
CA PRO A 119 -8.07 1.81 -8.10
C PRO A 119 -8.58 0.73 -7.14
N PRO A 120 -8.56 -0.56 -7.54
CA PRO A 120 -8.95 -1.65 -6.67
C PRO A 120 -7.98 -1.78 -5.48
N SER A 121 -8.47 -2.29 -4.33
CA SER A 121 -7.64 -2.60 -3.17
C SER A 121 -6.71 -3.79 -3.46
N ALA A 122 -5.65 -3.94 -2.65
CA ALA A 122 -4.75 -5.08 -2.74
C ALA A 122 -5.46 -6.41 -2.56
N MET A 123 -6.43 -6.48 -1.63
CA MET A 123 -7.26 -7.69 -1.44
C MET A 123 -8.11 -7.99 -2.67
N GLY A 124 -8.69 -6.96 -3.30
CA GLY A 124 -9.46 -7.09 -4.55
C GLY A 124 -8.61 -7.56 -5.74
N GLN A 125 -7.30 -7.38 -5.67
CA GLN A 125 -6.33 -7.82 -6.66
C GLN A 125 -5.66 -9.17 -6.32
N GLY A 126 -6.11 -9.83 -5.24
CA GLY A 126 -5.68 -11.18 -4.88
C GLY A 126 -4.60 -11.27 -3.81
N ALA A 127 -4.20 -10.17 -3.17
CA ALA A 127 -3.27 -10.25 -2.03
C ALA A 127 -3.82 -11.15 -0.92
N ASP A 128 -2.94 -11.88 -0.23
CA ASP A 128 -3.32 -12.76 0.88
C ASP A 128 -3.47 -11.98 2.18
N LEU A 129 -2.69 -10.90 2.31
CA LEU A 129 -2.67 -9.99 3.46
C LEU A 129 -2.55 -8.54 2.98
N ALA A 130 -3.31 -7.65 3.60
CA ALA A 130 -3.14 -6.22 3.42
C ALA A 130 -3.31 -5.48 4.74
N VAL A 131 -2.46 -4.48 4.99
CA VAL A 131 -2.58 -3.61 6.17
C VAL A 131 -2.94 -2.22 5.73
N ALA A 132 -4.16 -1.78 6.04
CA ALA A 132 -4.68 -0.45 5.72
C ALA A 132 -4.77 0.42 6.99
N SER A 133 -4.25 1.65 6.91
CA SER A 133 -4.38 2.63 7.99
C SER A 133 -5.60 3.51 7.76
N LEU A 134 -6.67 3.29 8.52
CA LEU A 134 -7.91 4.05 8.35
C LEU A 134 -7.67 5.55 8.58
N HIS A 135 -6.90 5.90 9.60
CA HIS A 135 -6.61 7.28 9.99
C HIS A 135 -5.84 8.11 8.96
N LYS A 136 -5.25 7.50 7.93
CA LYS A 136 -4.51 8.24 6.91
C LYS A 136 -5.39 8.74 5.77
N MET A 137 -6.37 7.94 5.38
CA MET A 137 -7.17 8.18 4.18
C MET A 137 -8.68 8.23 4.44
N LEU A 138 -9.14 7.81 5.60
CA LEU A 138 -10.54 7.75 6.00
C LEU A 138 -10.76 8.50 7.31
N PRO A 139 -12.01 8.91 7.63
CA PRO A 139 -12.34 9.71 8.80
C PRO A 139 -12.34 8.88 10.09
N SER A 140 -11.16 8.41 10.50
CA SER A 140 -10.93 7.66 11.74
C SER A 140 -9.78 8.26 12.53
N LEU A 141 -9.78 8.11 13.86
CA LEU A 141 -8.74 8.68 14.72
C LEU A 141 -7.38 8.04 14.48
N THR A 142 -6.32 8.82 14.70
CA THR A 142 -4.92 8.37 14.57
C THR A 142 -4.67 7.10 15.38
N GLN A 143 -3.88 6.19 14.83
CA GLN A 143 -3.55 4.83 15.25
C GLN A 143 -4.54 3.74 14.77
N THR A 144 -5.71 4.09 14.24
CA THR A 144 -6.64 3.09 13.72
C THR A 144 -6.15 2.47 12.42
N ALA A 145 -6.14 1.16 12.37
CA ALA A 145 -5.74 0.38 11.19
C ALA A 145 -6.43 -0.98 11.19
N VAL A 146 -6.51 -1.61 10.03
CA VAL A 146 -7.04 -2.96 9.86
C VAL A 146 -6.01 -3.84 9.17
N LEU A 147 -5.98 -5.11 9.55
CA LEU A 147 -5.28 -6.18 8.85
C LEU A 147 -6.35 -7.06 8.19
N HIS A 148 -6.34 -7.08 6.85
CA HIS A 148 -7.13 -8.01 6.06
C HIS A 148 -6.31 -9.27 5.79
N ALA A 149 -6.94 -10.45 5.84
CA ALA A 149 -6.30 -11.72 5.57
C ALA A 149 -7.26 -12.70 4.92
N THR A 150 -6.77 -13.49 3.95
CA THR A 150 -7.48 -14.63 3.37
C THR A 150 -6.93 -15.94 3.91
N GLY A 151 -7.72 -17.02 3.89
CA GLY A 151 -7.28 -18.34 4.37
C GLY A 151 -6.68 -19.25 3.29
N ALA A 152 -6.53 -18.77 2.06
CA ALA A 152 -6.15 -19.63 0.94
C ALA A 152 -4.71 -20.22 1.04
N ARG A 153 -3.75 -19.39 1.48
CA ARG A 153 -2.32 -19.75 1.61
C ARG A 153 -1.77 -19.51 3.01
N LEU A 154 -2.63 -19.15 3.95
CA LEU A 154 -2.29 -18.76 5.31
C LEU A 154 -3.05 -19.57 6.33
N SER A 155 -2.46 -19.74 7.49
CA SER A 155 -3.19 -20.15 8.68
C SER A 155 -3.74 -18.92 9.41
N LEU A 156 -5.00 -18.58 9.20
CA LEU A 156 -5.66 -17.46 9.90
C LEU A 156 -5.51 -17.54 11.42
N PRO A 157 -5.66 -18.73 12.08
CA PRO A 157 -5.40 -18.83 13.49
C PRO A 157 -3.97 -18.46 13.90
N GLN A 158 -2.96 -18.69 13.05
CA GLN A 158 -1.58 -18.28 13.33
C GLN A 158 -1.43 -16.77 13.25
N VAL A 159 -2.05 -16.12 12.27
CA VAL A 159 -2.05 -14.64 12.15
C VAL A 159 -2.74 -14.00 13.35
N VAL A 160 -3.92 -14.50 13.73
CA VAL A 160 -4.69 -13.99 14.88
C VAL A 160 -3.94 -14.17 16.20
N ARG A 161 -3.23 -15.28 16.40
CA ARG A 161 -2.40 -15.52 17.59
C ARG A 161 -1.30 -14.48 17.80
N GLN A 162 -0.96 -13.68 16.79
CA GLN A 162 0.05 -12.62 16.93
C GLN A 162 -0.49 -11.35 17.62
N GLY A 163 -1.58 -11.47 18.37
CA GLY A 163 -2.08 -10.43 19.27
C GLY A 163 -1.05 -9.89 20.28
N ILE A 164 0.09 -10.58 20.44
CA ILE A 164 1.25 -10.11 21.20
C ILE A 164 1.76 -8.72 20.73
N PHE A 165 1.48 -8.34 19.49
CA PHE A 165 1.82 -7.00 18.96
C PHE A 165 0.71 -5.97 19.17
N GLN A 166 -0.35 -6.33 19.90
CA GLN A 166 -1.49 -5.47 20.22
C GLN A 166 -1.65 -5.32 21.73
N SER A 167 -2.27 -4.21 22.15
CA SER A 167 -2.64 -4.02 23.54
C SER A 167 -3.70 -5.03 23.99
N SER A 168 -3.55 -5.61 25.17
CA SER A 168 -4.58 -6.42 25.82
C SER A 168 -5.74 -5.57 26.36
N SER A 169 -5.58 -4.23 26.41
CA SER A 169 -6.59 -3.26 26.83
C SER A 169 -6.87 -2.30 25.67
N PRO A 170 -7.73 -2.67 24.71
CA PRO A 170 -8.01 -1.81 23.55
C PRO A 170 -8.71 -0.52 23.97
N SER A 171 -8.39 0.57 23.28
CA SER A 171 -9.06 1.86 23.46
C SER A 171 -10.47 1.81 22.85
N TYR A 172 -11.50 1.89 23.68
CA TYR A 172 -12.89 1.96 23.22
C TYR A 172 -13.15 3.21 22.34
N LEU A 173 -12.43 4.32 22.60
CA LEU A 173 -12.53 5.52 21.77
C LEU A 173 -12.05 5.25 20.34
N LEU A 174 -10.93 4.55 20.18
CA LEU A 174 -10.42 4.18 18.86
C LEU A 174 -11.35 3.16 18.18
N MET A 175 -11.89 2.19 18.92
CA MET A 175 -12.85 1.22 18.38
C MET A 175 -14.14 1.94 17.90
N ALA A 176 -14.69 2.84 18.70
CA ALA A 176 -15.87 3.63 18.35
C ALA A 176 -15.59 4.52 17.11
N SER A 177 -14.37 5.07 16.99
CA SER A 177 -13.97 5.83 15.81
C SER A 177 -13.90 4.96 14.53
N MET A 178 -13.45 3.71 14.65
CA MET A 178 -13.45 2.78 13.52
C MET A 178 -14.88 2.40 13.12
N ASP A 179 -15.73 2.06 14.08
CA ASP A 179 -17.14 1.74 13.85
C ASP A 179 -17.88 2.92 13.21
N GLY A 180 -17.71 4.13 13.75
CA GLY A 180 -18.31 5.34 13.18
C GLY A 180 -17.82 5.64 11.76
N CYS A 181 -16.53 5.39 11.48
CA CYS A 181 -15.98 5.51 10.13
C CYS A 181 -16.65 4.54 9.16
N ILE A 182 -16.80 3.28 9.53
CA ILE A 182 -17.44 2.27 8.66
C ILE A 182 -18.90 2.59 8.43
N ARG A 183 -19.67 2.95 9.47
CA ARG A 183 -21.06 3.38 9.32
C ARG A 183 -21.22 4.58 8.38
N LEU A 184 -20.37 5.58 8.52
CA LEU A 184 -20.37 6.75 7.63
C LEU A 184 -20.16 6.32 6.17
N LEU A 185 -19.24 5.38 5.93
CA LEU A 185 -19.00 4.87 4.57
C LEU A 185 -20.14 4.03 4.04
N GLU A 186 -20.79 3.23 4.87
CA GLU A 186 -21.98 2.45 4.50
C GLU A 186 -23.17 3.35 4.16
N GLU A 187 -23.40 4.42 4.93
CA GLU A 187 -24.53 5.31 4.78
C GLU A 187 -24.34 6.38 3.69
N GLN A 188 -23.14 6.92 3.56
CA GLN A 188 -22.85 8.10 2.74
C GLN A 188 -21.64 7.95 1.81
N GLY A 189 -20.98 6.79 1.80
CA GLY A 189 -19.71 6.59 1.10
C GLY A 189 -19.78 6.96 -0.38
N GLU A 190 -20.81 6.53 -1.09
CA GLU A 190 -20.96 6.82 -2.51
C GLU A 190 -20.96 8.34 -2.77
N ALA A 191 -21.75 9.11 -2.03
CA ALA A 191 -21.84 10.57 -2.19
C ALA A 191 -20.54 11.27 -1.79
N LEU A 192 -19.89 10.82 -0.70
CA LEU A 192 -18.63 11.38 -0.22
C LEU A 192 -17.49 11.15 -1.23
N PHE A 193 -17.37 9.95 -1.78
CA PHE A 193 -16.36 9.62 -2.77
C PHE A 193 -16.63 10.31 -4.12
N ALA A 194 -17.88 10.43 -4.55
CA ALA A 194 -18.24 11.21 -5.74
C ALA A 194 -17.86 12.68 -5.57
N ALA A 195 -18.16 13.28 -4.41
CA ALA A 195 -17.75 14.64 -4.10
C ALA A 195 -16.24 14.82 -4.03
N TRP A 196 -15.50 13.82 -3.52
CA TRP A 196 -14.03 13.82 -3.51
C TRP A 196 -13.48 13.79 -4.93
N LYS A 197 -13.95 12.86 -5.76
CA LYS A 197 -13.55 12.78 -7.18
C LYS A 197 -13.81 14.09 -7.93
N ALA A 198 -14.98 14.70 -7.75
CA ALA A 198 -15.31 15.99 -8.39
C ALA A 198 -14.36 17.12 -7.96
N ARG A 199 -13.87 17.10 -6.70
CA ARG A 199 -12.87 18.07 -6.25
C ARG A 199 -11.50 17.83 -6.88
N LEU A 200 -11.09 16.57 -7.06
CA LEU A 200 -9.87 16.22 -7.77
C LEU A 200 -9.94 16.66 -9.23
N ASP A 201 -11.05 16.40 -9.92
CA ASP A 201 -11.25 16.83 -11.32
C ASP A 201 -11.19 18.35 -11.47
N LYS A 202 -11.83 19.06 -10.53
CA LYS A 202 -11.76 20.52 -10.49
C LYS A 202 -10.34 21.02 -10.22
N PHE A 203 -9.61 20.35 -9.33
CA PHE A 203 -8.20 20.67 -9.06
C PHE A 203 -7.36 20.50 -10.33
N ASP A 204 -7.52 19.40 -11.07
CA ASP A 204 -6.78 19.13 -12.30
C ASP A 204 -7.05 20.19 -13.38
N GLN A 205 -8.32 20.60 -13.52
CA GLN A 205 -8.69 21.69 -14.43
C GLN A 205 -7.99 23.00 -14.06
N LEU A 206 -7.98 23.38 -12.79
CA LEU A 206 -7.34 24.61 -12.33
C LEU A 206 -5.80 24.53 -12.41
N ALA A 207 -5.24 23.35 -12.13
CA ALA A 207 -3.81 23.12 -12.13
C ALA A 207 -3.20 22.93 -13.54
N SER A 208 -4.02 22.73 -14.58
CA SER A 208 -3.55 22.52 -15.95
C SER A 208 -2.77 23.71 -16.52
N GLY A 209 -3.01 24.93 -16.00
CA GLY A 209 -2.33 26.16 -16.40
C GLY A 209 -1.05 26.48 -15.63
N LEU A 210 -0.61 25.65 -14.68
CA LEU A 210 0.60 25.87 -13.90
C LEU A 210 1.86 25.75 -14.79
N LYS A 211 2.74 26.77 -14.75
CA LYS A 211 3.93 26.84 -15.61
C LYS A 211 5.22 26.46 -14.89
N HIS A 212 5.29 26.66 -13.59
CA HIS A 212 6.52 26.52 -12.81
C HIS A 212 6.48 25.35 -11.82
N LEU A 213 5.32 24.74 -11.66
CA LEU A 213 5.11 23.55 -10.82
C LEU A 213 4.71 22.38 -11.71
N ARG A 214 5.24 21.21 -11.41
CA ARG A 214 4.83 19.95 -12.03
C ARG A 214 4.11 19.11 -10.99
N LEU A 215 3.05 18.46 -11.43
CA LEU A 215 2.22 17.60 -10.57
C LEU A 215 2.22 16.18 -11.13
N LEU A 216 2.63 15.21 -10.34
CA LEU A 216 2.67 13.81 -10.76
C LEU A 216 1.24 13.30 -11.03
N GLY A 217 0.93 13.02 -12.30
CA GLY A 217 -0.37 12.50 -12.72
C GLY A 217 -1.55 13.47 -12.61
N HIS A 218 -1.30 14.77 -12.36
CA HIS A 218 -2.32 15.78 -12.16
C HIS A 218 -2.10 17.03 -13.04
N GLY A 219 -3.12 17.86 -13.17
CA GLY A 219 -3.08 19.10 -13.93
C GLY A 219 -2.73 18.85 -15.39
N ALA A 220 -1.66 19.48 -15.88
CA ALA A 220 -1.16 19.30 -17.25
C ALA A 220 -0.60 17.87 -17.51
N GLU A 221 -0.31 17.12 -16.49
CA GLU A 221 0.21 15.75 -16.55
C GLU A 221 -0.88 14.70 -16.25
N ALA A 222 -2.15 15.09 -16.16
CA ALA A 222 -3.26 14.16 -15.95
C ALA A 222 -3.30 13.11 -17.08
N GLY A 223 -3.30 11.82 -16.69
CA GLY A 223 -3.25 10.69 -17.61
C GLY A 223 -1.87 10.40 -18.24
N ALA A 224 -0.82 11.10 -17.83
CA ALA A 224 0.53 10.80 -18.26
C ALA A 224 1.03 9.44 -17.73
N SER A 225 1.88 8.78 -18.52
CA SER A 225 2.60 7.58 -18.11
C SER A 225 4.03 7.92 -17.73
N TYR A 226 4.55 7.25 -16.71
CA TYR A 226 5.90 7.48 -16.20
C TYR A 226 6.72 6.19 -16.23
N PRO A 227 8.00 6.23 -16.66
CA PRO A 227 8.85 5.05 -16.64
C PRO A 227 8.97 4.45 -15.24
N GLY A 228 8.77 3.14 -15.14
CA GLY A 228 8.87 2.44 -13.87
C GLY A 228 7.69 2.64 -12.90
N ILE A 229 6.62 3.32 -13.32
CA ILE A 229 5.38 3.47 -12.57
C ILE A 229 4.26 2.69 -13.27
N PHE A 230 3.65 1.75 -12.58
CA PHE A 230 2.51 0.96 -13.08
C PHE A 230 1.23 1.79 -13.11
N ALA A 231 0.89 2.39 -11.97
CA ALA A 231 -0.28 3.26 -11.83
C ALA A 231 -0.11 4.24 -10.67
N LEU A 232 -0.97 5.25 -10.62
CA LEU A 232 -1.00 6.26 -9.57
C LEU A 232 -2.34 6.23 -8.82
N ASP A 233 -2.28 6.50 -7.54
CA ASP A 233 -3.45 6.80 -6.71
C ASP A 233 -3.87 8.26 -6.97
N PRO A 234 -5.03 8.51 -7.59
CA PRO A 234 -5.48 9.87 -7.92
C PRO A 234 -5.78 10.73 -6.68
N ALA A 235 -5.85 10.12 -5.49
CA ALA A 235 -6.02 10.86 -4.24
C ALA A 235 -4.72 11.53 -3.74
N LYS A 236 -3.57 11.22 -4.34
CA LYS A 236 -2.27 11.75 -3.94
C LYS A 236 -1.83 12.85 -4.90
N ILE A 237 -1.68 14.05 -4.36
CA ILE A 237 -1.20 15.21 -5.11
C ILE A 237 0.26 15.45 -4.72
N LEU A 238 1.18 15.10 -5.62
CA LEU A 238 2.60 15.35 -5.44
C LEU A 238 3.05 16.50 -6.33
N ILE A 239 3.71 17.48 -5.75
CA ILE A 239 4.11 18.72 -6.41
C ILE A 239 5.63 18.81 -6.44
N SER A 240 6.20 18.95 -7.63
CA SER A 240 7.62 19.26 -7.82
C SER A 240 7.83 20.76 -7.99
N THR A 241 8.72 21.31 -7.17
CA THR A 241 9.15 22.73 -7.21
C THR A 241 10.47 22.93 -7.96
N ARG A 242 11.04 21.87 -8.56
CA ARG A 242 12.38 21.92 -9.20
C ARG A 242 12.56 23.02 -10.24
N ASN A 243 11.48 23.40 -10.94
CA ASN A 243 11.50 24.43 -11.99
C ASN A 243 10.93 25.77 -11.51
N SER A 244 10.79 25.94 -10.21
CA SER A 244 10.29 27.17 -9.59
C SER A 244 11.39 27.90 -8.81
N ALA A 245 11.17 29.15 -8.46
CA ALA A 245 12.03 29.89 -7.54
C ALA A 245 11.75 29.53 -6.06
N LEU A 246 10.86 28.58 -5.82
CA LEU A 246 10.51 28.13 -4.47
C LEU A 246 11.58 27.14 -3.97
N THR A 247 12.12 27.44 -2.79
CA THR A 247 12.94 26.49 -2.03
C THR A 247 12.03 25.72 -1.08
N GLY A 248 12.14 24.41 -1.09
CA GLY A 248 11.38 23.53 -0.18
C GLY A 248 11.87 23.58 1.27
#